data_2a03203df6654f52f732d7f0f0739c76
#
_entry.id   2a03203df6654f52f732d7f0f0739c76
#
_cell.length_a   1.000
_cell.length_b   1.000
_cell.length_c   1.000
_cell.angle_alpha   90.00
_cell.angle_beta   90.00
_cell.angle_gamma   90.00
#
_symmetry.space_group_name_H-M   'P 1'
#
loop_
_entity.id
_entity.type
_entity.pdbx_description
1 polymer ?
#
loop_
_entity_poly.entity_id
_entity_poly.type
_entity_poly.pdbx_seq_one_letter_code
_entity_poly.pdbx_strand_id
1 'polypeptide(L)'
;DYNLMGIMVGLPSPSGSEKDLQLNFGKNMTVQVEMRAPHLPAEWHMQSGIQLTWPHAGTDWAYMLAEVQECFINIAREIAKRELLLIVTPEPEEVKKQIAATVNMDNVRFLECATNDTWARDHGAITMIDTGTPSLLDFTFNGWGLKFASELDNQITKHAVEAGALKGQYIDHLDFVLEGGSIESDGMGTLLTTSECLLSPQRNGRLNQVEIEEYLKSTFHLQKVLWLDHGYLAGDDTDSHIDTLARFCSTDTIAYVKCENKEDEHYEALLAMEEQLKTFRTLAGEPYRLLALPMAGKIEEDGERLPATYANFLIMNDVILYPTYNQPANDKKAGEVLQQAFPSHQIIGIDCRALIKQHGSLHCVTMQYPLGVIKES
;
A
#
# COMPACT_ATOMS: atom_id res chain seq x y z
N ASP A 1 -22.92 -1.68 -19.35
CA ASP A 1 -22.48 -0.26 -19.35
C ASP A 1 -21.12 -0.18 -18.69
N TYR A 2 -20.07 -0.29 -19.50
CA TYR A 2 -18.70 -0.14 -19.02
C TYR A 2 -18.34 1.35 -19.05
N ASN A 3 -18.08 1.91 -17.89
CA ASN A 3 -17.57 3.28 -17.73
C ASN A 3 -16.09 3.33 -18.15
N LEU A 4 -15.83 3.75 -19.39
CA LEU A 4 -14.50 4.05 -19.91
C LEU A 4 -14.05 5.43 -19.34
N MET A 5 -13.65 5.48 -18.09
CA MET A 5 -12.93 6.64 -17.55
C MET A 5 -11.42 6.45 -17.82
N GLY A 6 -10.89 7.24 -18.71
CA GLY A 6 -9.45 7.29 -19.00
C GLY A 6 -9.08 7.48 -20.47
N ILE A 7 -10.00 7.94 -21.33
CA ILE A 7 -9.64 8.30 -22.70
C ILE A 7 -9.34 9.79 -22.72
N MET A 8 -8.07 10.16 -22.80
CA MET A 8 -7.66 11.52 -23.17
C MET A 8 -7.47 11.60 -24.68
N VAL A 9 -8.19 12.49 -25.33
CA VAL A 9 -7.96 12.85 -26.74
C VAL A 9 -6.87 13.94 -26.74
N GLY A 10 -5.63 13.55 -27.01
CA GLY A 10 -4.49 14.48 -27.10
C GLY A 10 -4.03 14.65 -28.56
N LEU A 11 -3.61 15.86 -28.90
CA LEU A 11 -2.96 16.17 -30.18
C LEU A 11 -1.56 15.53 -30.26
N PRO A 12 -1.06 15.15 -31.45
CA PRO A 12 0.16 14.37 -31.58
C PRO A 12 1.41 15.17 -31.24
N SER A 13 2.31 14.57 -30.42
CA SER A 13 3.67 15.04 -30.19
C SER A 13 4.64 14.27 -31.12
N PRO A 14 5.62 14.90 -31.73
CA PRO A 14 6.52 14.26 -32.69
C PRO A 14 7.68 13.57 -31.96
N SER A 15 7.82 12.28 -32.19
CA SER A 15 8.94 11.39 -31.89
C SER A 15 8.68 10.29 -30.86
N GLY A 16 8.30 9.12 -31.35
CA GLY A 16 8.27 7.86 -30.64
C GLY A 16 7.65 6.78 -31.53
N SER A 17 8.20 5.59 -31.56
CA SER A 17 7.75 4.48 -32.40
C SER A 17 6.32 4.04 -32.01
N GLU A 18 5.34 4.51 -32.77
CA GLU A 18 3.93 4.13 -32.66
C GLU A 18 3.73 2.69 -33.18
N LYS A 19 3.19 1.82 -32.35
CA LYS A 19 2.51 0.60 -32.82
C LYS A 19 1.01 0.84 -32.64
N ASP A 20 0.35 1.14 -33.74
CA ASP A 20 -1.10 1.31 -33.77
C ASP A 20 -1.81 -0.05 -33.62
N LEU A 21 -2.53 -0.23 -32.53
CA LEU A 21 -3.53 -1.30 -32.40
C LEU A 21 -4.88 -0.75 -32.83
N GLN A 22 -5.35 -1.12 -34.02
CA GLN A 22 -6.69 -0.75 -34.47
C GLN A 22 -7.73 -1.73 -33.96
N LEU A 23 -8.56 -1.29 -33.02
CA LEU A 23 -9.77 -2.00 -32.60
C LEU A 23 -10.97 -1.42 -33.36
N ASN A 24 -11.56 -2.21 -34.25
CA ASN A 24 -12.73 -1.80 -35.04
C ASN A 24 -14.02 -2.08 -34.27
N PHE A 25 -14.60 -1.06 -33.65
CA PHE A 25 -15.98 -1.09 -33.15
C PHE A 25 -16.91 -0.50 -34.21
N GLY A 26 -17.84 -1.30 -34.74
CA GLY A 26 -18.71 -0.94 -35.84
C GLY A 26 -19.30 0.45 -35.80
N LYS A 27 -18.85 1.28 -36.69
CA LYS A 27 -19.04 2.66 -37.12
C LYS A 27 -17.85 3.55 -36.82
N ASN A 28 -16.87 3.58 -37.70
CA ASN A 28 -15.86 4.66 -37.92
C ASN A 28 -15.35 5.42 -36.69
N MET A 29 -15.09 4.77 -35.59
CA MET A 29 -14.34 5.34 -34.47
C MET A 29 -13.06 4.54 -34.31
N THR A 30 -11.94 5.12 -34.70
CA THR A 30 -10.61 4.59 -34.41
C THR A 30 -10.23 5.07 -33.02
N VAL A 31 -10.16 4.16 -32.07
CA VAL A 31 -9.61 4.46 -30.74
C VAL A 31 -8.11 4.21 -30.83
N GLN A 32 -7.31 5.27 -30.77
CA GLN A 32 -5.88 5.13 -30.55
C GLN A 32 -5.66 4.81 -29.07
N VAL A 33 -5.17 3.62 -28.79
CA VAL A 33 -4.69 3.26 -27.46
C VAL A 33 -3.25 3.72 -27.36
N GLU A 34 -3.03 4.83 -26.65
CA GLU A 34 -1.70 5.28 -26.32
C GLU A 34 -1.06 4.26 -25.39
N MET A 35 -0.05 3.54 -25.87
CA MET A 35 0.69 2.56 -25.11
C MET A 35 1.59 3.32 -24.12
N ARG A 36 1.19 3.39 -22.86
CA ARG A 36 2.06 3.97 -21.82
C ARG A 36 3.28 3.09 -21.61
N ALA A 37 4.44 3.72 -21.43
CA ALA A 37 5.65 3.03 -20.98
C ALA A 37 5.40 2.31 -19.64
N PRO A 38 6.18 1.27 -19.31
CA PRO A 38 6.11 0.63 -17.99
C PRO A 38 6.17 1.68 -16.88
N HIS A 39 5.31 1.56 -15.88
CA HIS A 39 5.28 2.49 -14.75
C HIS A 39 4.78 1.84 -13.47
N LEU A 40 5.18 2.40 -12.34
CA LEU A 40 4.62 2.04 -11.04
C LEU A 40 3.25 2.72 -10.89
N PRO A 41 2.14 1.96 -10.83
CA PRO A 41 0.82 2.56 -10.67
C PRO A 41 0.64 3.20 -9.30
N ALA A 42 -0.28 4.14 -9.20
CA ALA A 42 -0.80 4.59 -7.92
C ALA A 42 -1.68 3.52 -7.28
N GLU A 43 -1.89 3.56 -5.97
CA GLU A 43 -2.76 2.60 -5.28
C GLU A 43 -4.23 2.70 -5.74
N TRP A 44 -4.69 3.86 -6.20
CA TRP A 44 -6.03 4.03 -6.79
C TRP A 44 -6.18 3.52 -8.23
N HIS A 45 -5.13 2.94 -8.81
CA HIS A 45 -5.26 2.25 -10.09
C HIS A 45 -6.20 1.05 -9.96
N MET A 46 -6.95 0.72 -11.04
CA MET A 46 -7.88 -0.40 -11.02
C MET A 46 -7.22 -1.70 -10.58
N GLN A 47 -7.81 -2.35 -9.60
CA GLN A 47 -7.29 -3.52 -8.91
C GLN A 47 -8.07 -4.77 -9.26
N SER A 48 -7.39 -5.93 -9.30
CA SER A 48 -8.05 -7.24 -9.26
C SER A 48 -8.44 -7.61 -7.84
N GLY A 49 -7.64 -7.23 -6.86
CA GLY A 49 -7.91 -7.52 -5.47
C GLY A 49 -6.74 -7.28 -4.53
N ILE A 50 -6.88 -7.80 -3.33
CA ILE A 50 -6.02 -7.57 -2.18
C ILE A 50 -5.47 -8.90 -1.64
N GLN A 51 -4.20 -8.93 -1.24
CA GLN A 51 -3.61 -10.01 -0.45
C GLN A 51 -3.70 -9.69 1.03
N LEU A 52 -4.11 -10.69 1.81
CA LEU A 52 -3.89 -10.80 3.26
C LEU A 52 -3.02 -12.03 3.54
N THR A 53 -2.06 -11.88 4.44
CA THR A 53 -1.29 -13.00 5.00
C THR A 53 -1.83 -13.27 6.39
N TRP A 54 -2.46 -14.44 6.58
CA TRP A 54 -3.35 -14.71 7.71
C TRP A 54 -2.58 -15.00 9.01
N PRO A 55 -3.01 -14.42 10.16
CA PRO A 55 -2.40 -14.72 11.44
C PRO A 55 -2.72 -16.15 11.91
N HIS A 56 -1.72 -16.86 12.41
CA HIS A 56 -1.82 -18.22 12.93
C HIS A 56 -0.97 -18.40 14.17
N ALA A 57 -1.08 -19.57 14.82
CA ALA A 57 -0.42 -19.83 16.08
C ALA A 57 1.12 -19.83 16.03
N GLY A 58 1.70 -19.90 14.81
CA GLY A 58 3.14 -19.79 14.61
C GLY A 58 3.65 -18.35 14.39
N THR A 59 2.79 -17.36 14.46
CA THR A 59 3.14 -15.93 14.34
C THR A 59 3.26 -15.27 15.72
N ASP A 60 3.78 -14.05 15.75
CA ASP A 60 3.85 -13.25 17.00
C ASP A 60 2.47 -12.89 17.57
N TRP A 61 1.39 -13.16 16.83
CA TRP A 61 0.00 -13.02 17.25
C TRP A 61 -0.52 -14.13 18.16
N ALA A 62 0.24 -15.19 18.42
CA ALA A 62 -0.22 -16.37 19.15
C ALA A 62 -0.89 -16.04 20.50
N TYR A 63 -0.39 -15.02 21.21
CA TYR A 63 -0.92 -14.60 22.53
C TYR A 63 -2.30 -13.91 22.47
N MET A 64 -2.69 -13.41 21.29
CA MET A 64 -3.98 -12.72 21.08
C MET A 64 -4.65 -13.14 19.77
N LEU A 65 -4.47 -14.38 19.37
CA LEU A 65 -4.83 -14.89 18.05
C LEU A 65 -6.31 -14.68 17.72
N ALA A 66 -7.23 -14.95 18.64
CA ALA A 66 -8.67 -14.77 18.42
C ALA A 66 -9.03 -13.29 18.13
N GLU A 67 -8.43 -12.36 18.84
CA GLU A 67 -8.68 -10.93 18.70
C GLU A 67 -8.18 -10.41 17.34
N VAL A 68 -6.95 -10.79 16.92
CA VAL A 68 -6.41 -10.37 15.64
C VAL A 68 -7.13 -11.04 14.47
N GLN A 69 -7.52 -12.30 14.59
CA GLN A 69 -8.30 -12.99 13.56
C GLN A 69 -9.67 -12.35 13.36
N GLU A 70 -10.32 -11.88 14.41
CA GLU A 70 -11.58 -11.11 14.29
C GLU A 70 -11.38 -9.83 13.47
N CYS A 71 -10.30 -9.10 13.72
CA CYS A 71 -9.93 -7.93 12.91
C CYS A 71 -9.71 -8.30 11.44
N PHE A 72 -8.95 -9.37 11.16
CA PHE A 72 -8.72 -9.88 9.79
C PHE A 72 -10.02 -10.33 9.11
N ILE A 73 -10.95 -10.96 9.82
CA ILE A 73 -12.26 -11.33 9.28
C ILE A 73 -13.05 -10.08 8.87
N ASN A 74 -13.02 -9.02 9.68
CA ASN A 74 -13.68 -7.75 9.35
C ASN A 74 -13.08 -7.11 8.10
N ILE A 75 -11.76 -7.12 7.95
CA ILE A 75 -11.06 -6.64 6.76
C ILE A 75 -11.41 -7.51 5.54
N ALA A 76 -11.29 -8.83 5.68
CA ALA A 76 -11.59 -9.79 4.61
C ALA A 76 -13.02 -9.66 4.09
N ARG A 77 -13.98 -9.46 4.99
CA ARG A 77 -15.39 -9.27 4.65
C ARG A 77 -15.60 -8.05 3.77
N GLU A 78 -15.00 -6.92 4.10
CA GLU A 78 -15.14 -5.70 3.30
C GLU A 78 -14.43 -5.79 1.95
N ILE A 79 -13.28 -6.44 1.89
CA ILE A 79 -12.56 -6.68 0.62
C ILE A 79 -13.38 -7.60 -0.29
N ALA A 80 -13.76 -8.77 0.20
CA ALA A 80 -14.43 -9.80 -0.60
C ALA A 80 -15.84 -9.43 -1.09
N LYS A 81 -16.45 -8.37 -0.55
CA LYS A 81 -17.70 -7.82 -1.10
C LYS A 81 -17.51 -7.18 -2.47
N ARG A 82 -16.29 -6.76 -2.83
CA ARG A 82 -16.02 -5.86 -3.96
C ARG A 82 -14.94 -6.36 -4.91
N GLU A 83 -13.92 -6.98 -4.38
CA GLU A 83 -12.71 -7.39 -5.10
C GLU A 83 -12.32 -8.81 -4.72
N LEU A 84 -11.38 -9.38 -5.47
CA LEU A 84 -10.79 -10.65 -5.09
C LEU A 84 -9.96 -10.48 -3.83
N LEU A 85 -9.97 -11.51 -3.01
CA LEU A 85 -9.18 -11.61 -1.79
C LEU A 85 -8.27 -12.83 -1.89
N LEU A 86 -6.96 -12.61 -1.97
CA LEU A 86 -5.97 -13.66 -1.85
C LEU A 86 -5.55 -13.81 -0.38
N ILE A 87 -5.83 -14.96 0.21
CA ILE A 87 -5.40 -15.30 1.56
C ILE A 87 -4.20 -16.25 1.48
N VAL A 88 -3.08 -15.80 2.01
CA VAL A 88 -1.86 -16.61 2.17
C VAL A 88 -1.83 -17.16 3.60
N THR A 89 -1.74 -18.47 3.75
CA THR A 89 -1.77 -19.13 5.06
C THR A 89 -1.21 -20.54 4.96
N PRO A 90 -0.55 -21.07 6.01
CA PRO A 90 -0.21 -22.51 6.08
C PRO A 90 -1.42 -23.41 6.34
N GLU A 91 -2.59 -22.86 6.72
CA GLU A 91 -3.76 -23.61 7.18
C GLU A 91 -5.05 -23.18 6.44
N PRO A 92 -5.15 -23.34 5.09
CA PRO A 92 -6.27 -22.81 4.31
C PRO A 92 -7.64 -23.38 4.74
N GLU A 93 -7.72 -24.67 5.08
CA GLU A 93 -8.99 -25.27 5.48
C GLU A 93 -9.49 -24.74 6.84
N GLU A 94 -8.59 -24.37 7.74
CA GLU A 94 -8.96 -23.77 9.00
C GLU A 94 -9.46 -22.34 8.81
N VAL A 95 -8.78 -21.56 7.98
CA VAL A 95 -9.20 -20.19 7.64
C VAL A 95 -10.56 -20.19 6.92
N LYS A 96 -10.80 -21.12 5.99
CA LYS A 96 -12.11 -21.29 5.35
C LYS A 96 -13.24 -21.46 6.36
N LYS A 97 -13.03 -22.29 7.38
CA LYS A 97 -14.05 -22.48 8.46
C LYS A 97 -14.32 -21.20 9.23
N GLN A 98 -13.26 -20.41 9.49
CA GLN A 98 -13.40 -19.15 10.23
C GLN A 98 -14.22 -18.10 9.46
N ILE A 99 -14.04 -17.99 8.15
CA ILE A 99 -14.58 -16.89 7.35
C ILE A 99 -15.87 -17.25 6.57
N ALA A 100 -16.19 -18.54 6.36
CA ALA A 100 -17.25 -19.00 5.47
C ALA A 100 -18.64 -18.42 5.78
N ALA A 101 -18.93 -18.11 7.05
CA ALA A 101 -20.24 -17.60 7.47
C ALA A 101 -20.41 -16.09 7.17
N THR A 102 -19.33 -15.33 6.99
CA THR A 102 -19.37 -13.85 6.97
C THR A 102 -18.68 -13.19 5.79
N VAL A 103 -17.87 -13.95 5.04
CA VAL A 103 -17.09 -13.47 3.90
C VAL A 103 -17.66 -14.05 2.60
N ASN A 104 -17.73 -13.27 1.54
CA ASN A 104 -18.13 -13.75 0.22
C ASN A 104 -17.05 -14.68 -0.36
N MET A 105 -17.22 -15.98 -0.20
CA MET A 105 -16.24 -17.00 -0.58
C MET A 105 -16.02 -17.10 -2.08
N ASP A 106 -16.94 -16.62 -2.93
CA ASP A 106 -16.77 -16.63 -4.39
C ASP A 106 -15.59 -15.74 -4.82
N ASN A 107 -15.28 -14.71 -4.03
CA ASN A 107 -14.18 -13.79 -4.27
C ASN A 107 -12.90 -14.17 -3.53
N VAL A 108 -12.89 -15.24 -2.74
CA VAL A 108 -11.70 -15.65 -1.97
C VAL A 108 -10.86 -16.67 -2.75
N ARG A 109 -9.56 -16.44 -2.73
CA ARG A 109 -8.52 -17.36 -3.25
C ARG A 109 -7.57 -17.69 -2.12
N PHE A 110 -7.08 -18.92 -2.09
CA PHE A 110 -6.12 -19.36 -1.07
C PHE A 110 -4.81 -19.74 -1.72
N LEU A 111 -3.73 -19.37 -1.05
CA LEU A 111 -2.39 -19.88 -1.28
C LEU A 111 -1.91 -20.55 0.01
N GLU A 112 -1.72 -21.87 -0.04
CA GLU A 112 -1.07 -22.58 1.05
C GLU A 112 0.42 -22.29 1.03
N CYS A 113 0.91 -21.61 2.06
CA CYS A 113 2.30 -21.18 2.16
C CYS A 113 2.68 -20.98 3.62
N ALA A 114 3.88 -21.43 3.98
CA ALA A 114 4.45 -21.12 5.29
C ALA A 114 4.79 -19.63 5.39
N THR A 115 4.53 -19.03 6.54
CA THR A 115 4.73 -17.60 6.80
C THR A 115 5.35 -17.37 8.16
N ASN A 116 6.11 -16.27 8.31
CA ASN A 116 6.57 -15.79 9.62
C ASN A 116 5.49 -14.93 10.30
N ASP A 117 4.88 -13.99 9.55
CA ASP A 117 3.96 -13.00 10.09
C ASP A 117 2.91 -12.56 9.04
N THR A 118 2.30 -11.40 9.21
CA THR A 118 1.06 -10.98 8.53
C THR A 118 1.18 -9.71 7.68
N TRP A 119 2.36 -9.18 7.53
CA TRP A 119 2.59 -7.84 7.00
C TRP A 119 2.73 -7.83 5.48
N ALA A 120 1.63 -8.20 4.80
CA ALA A 120 1.59 -8.36 3.33
C ALA A 120 2.01 -7.10 2.57
N ARG A 121 1.80 -5.90 3.11
CA ARG A 121 2.27 -4.65 2.54
C ARG A 121 3.77 -4.66 2.27
N ASP A 122 4.53 -5.26 3.16
CA ASP A 122 5.98 -5.16 3.18
C ASP A 122 6.69 -6.33 2.50
N HIS A 123 6.07 -7.50 2.49
CA HIS A 123 6.64 -8.67 1.80
C HIS A 123 5.95 -9.02 0.48
N GLY A 124 4.81 -8.39 0.14
CA GLY A 124 4.09 -8.64 -1.10
C GLY A 124 4.81 -8.06 -2.32
N ALA A 125 4.50 -8.60 -3.51
CA ALA A 125 5.07 -8.11 -4.75
C ALA A 125 4.69 -6.65 -5.02
N ILE A 126 5.65 -5.86 -5.49
CA ILE A 126 5.39 -4.53 -6.03
C ILE A 126 5.15 -4.68 -7.53
N THR A 127 3.97 -4.27 -8.00
CA THR A 127 3.56 -4.54 -9.38
C THR A 127 3.73 -3.32 -10.28
N MET A 128 4.48 -3.51 -11.36
CA MET A 128 4.58 -2.55 -12.46
C MET A 128 3.55 -2.89 -13.53
N ILE A 129 2.96 -1.86 -14.11
CA ILE A 129 2.06 -1.99 -15.26
C ILE A 129 2.82 -1.68 -16.53
N ASP A 130 2.67 -2.58 -17.51
CA ASP A 130 3.18 -2.42 -18.86
C ASP A 130 2.01 -2.62 -19.85
N THR A 131 2.29 -2.43 -21.13
CA THR A 131 1.36 -2.55 -22.25
C THR A 131 0.81 -3.97 -22.49
N GLY A 132 1.31 -4.94 -21.75
CA GLY A 132 0.94 -6.34 -21.86
C GLY A 132 0.71 -6.98 -20.51
N THR A 133 1.63 -7.83 -20.10
CA THR A 133 1.56 -8.55 -18.84
C THR A 133 2.15 -7.72 -17.72
N PRO A 134 1.46 -7.54 -16.58
CA PRO A 134 2.04 -6.88 -15.40
C PRO A 134 3.34 -7.54 -14.95
N SER A 135 4.27 -6.75 -14.45
CA SER A 135 5.52 -7.23 -13.86
C SER A 135 5.44 -7.24 -12.36
N LEU A 136 5.68 -8.41 -11.77
CA LEU A 136 5.68 -8.63 -10.33
C LEU A 136 7.13 -8.57 -9.83
N LEU A 137 7.49 -7.46 -9.21
CA LEU A 137 8.82 -7.22 -8.70
C LEU A 137 8.93 -7.78 -7.29
N ASP A 138 9.86 -8.71 -7.10
CA ASP A 138 10.13 -9.37 -5.83
C ASP A 138 11.41 -8.83 -5.20
N PHE A 139 11.24 -7.93 -4.23
CA PHE A 139 12.33 -7.34 -3.46
C PHE A 139 12.61 -8.16 -2.21
N THR A 140 13.82 -8.07 -1.69
CA THR A 140 14.13 -8.68 -0.38
C THR A 140 13.36 -7.97 0.72
N PHE A 141 12.60 -8.76 1.47
CA PHE A 141 12.07 -8.40 2.78
C PHE A 141 12.94 -9.01 3.87
N ASN A 142 13.56 -8.18 4.69
CA ASN A 142 14.50 -8.62 5.73
C ASN A 142 14.04 -8.31 7.16
N GLY A 143 12.73 -8.22 7.38
CA GLY A 143 12.17 -7.98 8.70
C GLY A 143 12.45 -6.56 9.21
N TRP A 144 12.28 -5.55 8.38
CA TRP A 144 12.45 -4.12 8.68
C TRP A 144 13.85 -3.77 9.18
N GLY A 145 14.84 -4.24 8.46
CA GLY A 145 16.24 -4.00 8.83
C GLY A 145 16.76 -5.01 9.85
N LEU A 146 16.45 -6.30 9.67
CA LEU A 146 16.94 -7.44 10.47
C LEU A 146 16.44 -7.43 11.92
N LYS A 147 15.29 -6.84 12.20
CA LYS A 147 14.68 -6.81 13.54
C LYS A 147 13.88 -8.07 13.86
N PHE A 148 13.27 -8.69 12.83
CA PHE A 148 12.38 -9.85 12.97
C PHE A 148 12.71 -10.94 11.96
N ALA A 149 12.27 -12.17 12.26
CA ALA A 149 12.34 -13.30 11.33
C ALA A 149 11.51 -13.01 10.07
N SER A 150 12.06 -13.28 8.88
CA SER A 150 11.44 -12.92 7.61
C SER A 150 11.71 -13.90 6.48
N GLU A 151 12.42 -14.99 6.76
CA GLU A 151 12.87 -15.94 5.75
C GLU A 151 11.72 -16.67 5.04
N LEU A 152 10.60 -16.89 5.71
CA LEU A 152 9.41 -17.50 5.11
C LEU A 152 8.61 -16.45 4.33
N ASP A 153 8.38 -15.28 4.92
CA ASP A 153 7.63 -14.18 4.28
C ASP A 153 8.32 -13.71 3.01
N ASN A 154 9.65 -13.68 3.00
CA ASN A 154 10.45 -13.33 1.82
C ASN A 154 10.31 -14.33 0.63
N GLN A 155 9.73 -15.52 0.84
CA GLN A 155 9.48 -16.52 -0.20
C GLN A 155 8.06 -16.45 -0.79
N ILE A 156 7.15 -15.70 -0.17
CA ILE A 156 5.71 -15.72 -0.51
C ILE A 156 5.48 -15.29 -1.96
N THR A 157 6.07 -14.19 -2.41
CA THR A 157 5.88 -13.69 -3.79
C THR A 157 6.27 -14.73 -4.84
N LYS A 158 7.46 -15.30 -4.71
CA LYS A 158 7.94 -16.34 -5.63
C LYS A 158 7.00 -17.54 -5.62
N HIS A 159 6.63 -18.01 -4.44
CA HIS A 159 5.72 -19.15 -4.29
C HIS A 159 4.34 -18.87 -4.89
N ALA A 160 3.81 -17.66 -4.71
CA ALA A 160 2.51 -17.24 -5.26
C ALA A 160 2.50 -17.25 -6.80
N VAL A 161 3.60 -16.82 -7.42
CA VAL A 161 3.76 -16.86 -8.88
C VAL A 161 3.90 -18.29 -9.37
N GLU A 162 4.76 -19.10 -8.76
CA GLU A 162 4.96 -20.50 -9.12
C GLU A 162 3.68 -21.33 -8.99
N ALA A 163 2.88 -21.08 -7.96
CA ALA A 163 1.59 -21.73 -7.75
C ALA A 163 0.47 -21.18 -8.65
N GLY A 164 0.73 -20.11 -9.40
CA GLY A 164 -0.26 -19.46 -10.26
C GLY A 164 -1.34 -18.67 -9.51
N ALA A 165 -1.15 -18.38 -8.24
CA ALA A 165 -2.05 -17.52 -7.46
C ALA A 165 -1.93 -16.05 -7.89
N LEU A 166 -0.71 -15.61 -8.23
CA LEU A 166 -0.43 -14.34 -8.88
C LEU A 166 0.01 -14.58 -10.32
N LYS A 167 -0.57 -13.84 -11.25
CA LYS A 167 -0.26 -13.85 -12.68
C LYS A 167 0.51 -12.60 -13.07
N GLY A 168 1.59 -12.78 -13.79
CA GLY A 168 2.45 -11.69 -14.26
C GLY A 168 3.83 -12.19 -14.59
N GLN A 169 4.66 -11.30 -15.08
CA GLN A 169 6.07 -11.57 -15.27
C GLN A 169 6.80 -11.41 -13.93
N TYR A 170 7.31 -12.49 -13.38
CA TYR A 170 8.15 -12.43 -12.18
C TYR A 170 9.50 -11.79 -12.52
N ILE A 171 9.88 -10.77 -11.74
CA ILE A 171 11.18 -10.09 -11.85
C ILE A 171 11.85 -10.10 -10.49
N ASP A 172 13.02 -10.72 -10.45
CA ASP A 172 13.87 -10.82 -9.28
C ASP A 172 14.62 -9.51 -9.03
N HIS A 173 14.37 -8.89 -7.88
CA HIS A 173 15.07 -7.76 -7.32
C HIS A 173 15.59 -8.07 -5.90
N LEU A 174 15.90 -9.34 -5.64
CA LEU A 174 16.33 -9.82 -4.31
C LEU A 174 17.71 -9.31 -3.88
N ASP A 175 18.41 -8.58 -4.74
CA ASP A 175 19.64 -7.85 -4.40
C ASP A 175 19.39 -6.48 -3.72
N PHE A 176 18.13 -6.06 -3.63
CA PHE A 176 17.72 -4.79 -3.03
C PHE A 176 16.61 -5.01 -2.00
N VAL A 177 16.79 -4.44 -0.80
CA VAL A 177 15.79 -4.49 0.29
C VAL A 177 14.80 -3.36 0.11
N LEU A 178 13.52 -3.69 -0.04
CA LEU A 178 12.45 -2.70 -0.16
C LEU A 178 11.13 -3.25 0.36
N GLU A 179 10.48 -2.52 1.22
CA GLU A 179 9.13 -2.81 1.71
C GLU A 179 8.10 -1.90 1.00
N GLY A 180 6.94 -2.45 0.67
CA GLY A 180 5.87 -1.69 0.01
C GLY A 180 5.36 -0.51 0.83
N GLY A 181 5.37 -0.62 2.17
CA GLY A 181 4.97 0.46 3.09
C GLY A 181 5.94 1.64 3.14
N SER A 182 7.15 1.48 2.62
CA SER A 182 8.18 2.52 2.58
C SER A 182 8.05 3.48 1.39
N ILE A 183 7.15 3.19 0.44
CA ILE A 183 6.99 3.97 -0.79
C ILE A 183 5.53 4.29 -1.10
N GLU A 184 5.29 5.48 -1.67
CA GLU A 184 4.02 5.93 -2.23
C GLU A 184 4.22 6.37 -3.67
N SER A 185 3.36 5.93 -4.59
CA SER A 185 3.40 6.31 -6.01
C SER A 185 2.18 7.13 -6.41
N ASP A 186 2.39 8.18 -7.20
CA ASP A 186 1.31 8.95 -7.81
C ASP A 186 0.83 8.36 -9.15
N GLY A 187 1.49 7.28 -9.62
CA GLY A 187 1.18 6.64 -10.90
C GLY A 187 1.62 7.43 -12.13
N MET A 188 2.25 8.59 -11.94
CA MET A 188 2.68 9.51 -13.01
C MET A 188 4.19 9.74 -13.01
N GLY A 189 4.93 9.01 -12.19
CA GLY A 189 6.39 9.07 -12.13
C GLY A 189 6.94 9.83 -10.92
N THR A 190 6.13 10.14 -9.92
CA THR A 190 6.60 10.66 -8.63
C THR A 190 6.47 9.59 -7.55
N LEU A 191 7.53 9.40 -6.80
CA LEU A 191 7.58 8.54 -5.61
C LEU A 191 7.78 9.41 -4.37
N LEU A 192 7.05 9.11 -3.30
CA LEU A 192 7.23 9.70 -1.97
C LEU A 192 7.75 8.62 -1.02
N THR A 193 8.77 8.94 -0.26
CA THR A 193 9.42 8.03 0.71
C THR A 193 10.02 8.82 1.87
N THR A 194 10.55 8.11 2.86
CA THR A 194 11.29 8.72 3.98
C THR A 194 12.78 8.42 3.90
N SER A 195 13.60 9.38 4.28
CA SER A 195 15.05 9.19 4.34
C SER A 195 15.44 8.24 5.48
N GLU A 196 14.76 8.29 6.61
CA GLU A 196 15.03 7.41 7.75
C GLU A 196 14.94 5.95 7.39
N CYS A 197 13.89 5.55 6.66
CA CYS A 197 13.69 4.17 6.23
C CYS A 197 14.69 3.76 5.16
N LEU A 198 14.70 4.44 4.02
CA LEU A 198 15.49 3.99 2.86
C LEU A 198 17.00 4.15 3.02
N LEU A 199 17.45 5.07 3.90
CA LEU A 199 18.87 5.24 4.22
C LEU A 199 19.30 4.44 5.45
N SER A 200 18.41 3.62 6.02
CA SER A 200 18.76 2.72 7.12
C SER A 200 19.91 1.79 6.73
N PRO A 201 21.00 1.74 7.52
CA PRO A 201 22.16 0.90 7.17
C PRO A 201 21.85 -0.59 7.11
N GLN A 202 20.78 -1.03 7.76
CA GLN A 202 20.39 -2.44 7.80
C GLN A 202 19.54 -2.87 6.57
N ARG A 203 19.23 -1.95 5.65
CA ARG A 203 18.60 -2.26 4.37
C ARG A 203 19.64 -2.27 3.25
N ASN A 204 19.86 -1.15 2.60
CA ASN A 204 20.80 -1.04 1.47
C ASN A 204 22.04 -0.19 1.83
N GLY A 205 22.60 -0.38 3.03
CA GLY A 205 23.63 0.47 3.61
C GLY A 205 24.96 0.57 2.84
N ARG A 206 25.10 -0.20 1.75
CA ARG A 206 26.22 -0.04 0.80
C ARG A 206 26.02 1.10 -0.17
N LEU A 207 24.78 1.59 -0.32
CA LEU A 207 24.38 2.63 -1.25
C LEU A 207 24.12 3.94 -0.50
N ASN A 208 24.48 5.04 -1.10
CA ASN A 208 24.10 6.37 -0.62
C ASN A 208 22.73 6.80 -1.20
N GLN A 209 22.22 7.95 -0.76
CA GLN A 209 20.91 8.45 -1.17
C GLN A 209 20.79 8.62 -2.70
N VAL A 210 21.83 9.11 -3.37
CA VAL A 210 21.84 9.33 -4.83
C VAL A 210 21.75 7.98 -5.55
N GLU A 211 22.53 6.99 -5.12
CA GLU A 211 22.52 5.65 -5.70
C GLU A 211 21.19 4.93 -5.49
N ILE A 212 20.57 5.08 -4.32
CA ILE A 212 19.23 4.53 -4.02
C ILE A 212 18.19 5.23 -4.92
N GLU A 213 18.23 6.54 -5.05
CA GLU A 213 17.31 7.29 -5.90
C GLU A 213 17.45 6.90 -7.38
N GLU A 214 18.67 6.74 -7.87
CA GLU A 214 18.93 6.26 -9.24
C GLU A 214 18.40 4.85 -9.46
N TYR A 215 18.58 3.96 -8.49
CA TYR A 215 18.03 2.60 -8.53
C TYR A 215 16.49 2.64 -8.62
N LEU A 216 15.84 3.40 -7.76
CA LEU A 216 14.36 3.52 -7.74
C LEU A 216 13.85 4.15 -9.05
N LYS A 217 14.48 5.20 -9.53
CA LYS A 217 14.11 5.85 -10.81
C LYS A 217 14.24 4.90 -11.99
N SER A 218 15.31 4.14 -12.03
CA SER A 218 15.55 3.16 -13.11
C SER A 218 14.54 2.01 -13.03
N THR A 219 14.32 1.46 -11.83
CA THR A 219 13.46 0.29 -11.62
C THR A 219 11.99 0.61 -11.86
N PHE A 220 11.50 1.73 -11.35
CA PHE A 220 10.09 2.13 -11.40
C PHE A 220 9.76 3.13 -12.51
N HIS A 221 10.74 3.47 -13.37
CA HIS A 221 10.60 4.48 -14.43
C HIS A 221 10.12 5.85 -13.90
N LEU A 222 10.72 6.31 -12.79
CA LEU A 222 10.31 7.55 -12.13
C LEU A 222 11.06 8.76 -12.72
N GLN A 223 10.39 9.91 -12.66
CA GLN A 223 10.96 11.21 -12.95
C GLN A 223 11.45 11.93 -11.68
N LYS A 224 10.81 11.65 -10.53
CA LYS A 224 11.06 12.36 -9.27
C LYS A 224 10.90 11.42 -8.08
N VAL A 225 11.76 11.61 -7.09
CA VAL A 225 11.60 11.04 -5.75
C VAL A 225 11.53 12.19 -4.75
N LEU A 226 10.50 12.21 -3.92
CA LEU A 226 10.32 13.16 -2.83
C LEU A 226 10.76 12.47 -1.52
N TRP A 227 11.80 13.00 -0.93
CA TRP A 227 12.37 12.50 0.32
C TRP A 227 11.84 13.29 1.51
N LEU A 228 11.09 12.64 2.37
CA LEU A 228 10.60 13.21 3.62
C LEU A 228 11.60 12.91 4.73
N ASP A 229 12.17 13.97 5.31
CA ASP A 229 13.25 13.88 6.32
C ASP A 229 12.75 14.00 7.75
N HIS A 230 11.47 14.36 7.91
CA HIS A 230 10.86 14.66 9.19
C HIS A 230 9.60 13.85 9.41
N GLY A 231 9.24 13.63 10.66
CA GLY A 231 8.09 12.89 11.10
C GLY A 231 8.45 11.49 11.59
N TYR A 232 7.76 11.05 12.63
CA TYR A 232 7.86 9.71 13.19
C TYR A 232 6.58 9.39 13.98
N LEU A 233 6.39 8.13 14.33
CA LEU A 233 5.40 7.68 15.31
C LEU A 233 6.10 6.90 16.42
N ALA A 234 5.84 7.23 17.67
CA ALA A 234 6.28 6.44 18.80
C ALA A 234 5.64 5.04 18.71
N GLY A 235 6.45 4.01 18.91
CA GLY A 235 6.05 2.62 18.77
C GLY A 235 6.17 2.05 17.36
N ASP A 236 6.43 2.86 16.33
CA ASP A 236 6.77 2.36 15.01
C ASP A 236 8.16 1.70 15.01
N ASP A 237 8.27 0.52 14.44
CA ASP A 237 9.51 -0.25 14.33
C ASP A 237 9.99 -0.45 12.88
N THR A 238 9.36 0.27 11.93
CA THR A 238 9.67 0.23 10.49
C THR A 238 10.72 1.24 10.03
N ASP A 239 11.22 2.08 10.93
CA ASP A 239 12.05 3.26 10.63
C ASP A 239 11.26 4.33 9.84
N SER A 240 10.09 4.69 10.32
CA SER A 240 9.23 5.74 9.76
C SER A 240 8.77 5.45 8.33
N HIS A 241 8.13 4.32 8.10
CA HIS A 241 7.46 4.05 6.83
C HIS A 241 6.54 5.20 6.43
N ILE A 242 6.57 5.56 5.15
CA ILE A 242 5.77 6.69 4.64
C ILE A 242 4.27 6.46 4.82
N ASP A 243 3.78 5.23 4.75
CA ASP A 243 2.36 4.89 4.87
C ASP A 243 1.79 5.08 6.29
N THR A 244 2.65 5.37 7.27
CA THR A 244 2.26 5.76 8.62
C THR A 244 2.13 7.28 8.79
N LEU A 245 2.65 8.07 7.86
CA LEU A 245 2.84 9.52 7.97
C LEU A 245 2.08 10.31 6.91
N ALA A 246 2.24 9.97 5.63
CA ALA A 246 1.68 10.73 4.50
C ALA A 246 1.40 9.84 3.30
N ARG A 247 0.28 10.11 2.62
CA ARG A 247 -0.22 9.27 1.51
C ARG A 247 -0.66 10.13 0.33
N PHE A 248 -0.35 9.69 -0.89
CA PHE A 248 -0.98 10.26 -2.07
C PHE A 248 -2.47 9.88 -2.13
N CYS A 249 -3.32 10.87 -2.39
CA CYS A 249 -4.75 10.69 -2.64
C CYS A 249 -5.11 10.95 -4.10
N SER A 250 -4.28 11.68 -4.80
CA SER A 250 -4.30 11.95 -6.24
C SER A 250 -2.90 12.43 -6.67
N THR A 251 -2.74 12.75 -7.95
CA THR A 251 -1.47 13.27 -8.49
C THR A 251 -1.06 14.64 -7.93
N ASP A 252 -1.96 15.33 -7.23
CA ASP A 252 -1.75 16.68 -6.69
C ASP A 252 -2.13 16.83 -5.21
N THR A 253 -2.58 15.75 -4.55
CA THR A 253 -3.11 15.79 -3.18
C THR A 253 -2.42 14.77 -2.29
N ILE A 254 -1.97 15.22 -1.12
CA ILE A 254 -1.36 14.40 -0.08
C ILE A 254 -2.17 14.55 1.22
N ALA A 255 -2.59 13.42 1.80
CA ALA A 255 -3.09 13.35 3.18
C ALA A 255 -1.93 13.05 4.11
N TYR A 256 -1.86 13.70 5.25
CA TYR A 256 -0.77 13.56 6.22
C TYR A 256 -1.25 13.69 7.64
N VAL A 257 -0.53 13.10 8.58
CA VAL A 257 -0.86 13.17 10.01
C VAL A 257 -0.42 14.52 10.59
N LYS A 258 -1.36 15.21 11.22
CA LYS A 258 -1.10 16.49 11.91
C LYS A 258 -1.34 16.36 13.40
N CYS A 259 -0.35 16.73 14.21
CA CYS A 259 -0.46 16.86 15.65
C CYS A 259 -0.80 18.30 16.01
N GLU A 260 -1.96 18.53 16.64
CA GLU A 260 -2.37 19.87 17.10
C GLU A 260 -2.03 20.11 18.58
N ASN A 261 -1.77 19.04 19.34
CA ASN A 261 -1.42 19.12 20.76
C ASN A 261 0.07 19.41 20.93
N LYS A 262 0.40 20.63 21.39
CA LYS A 262 1.79 21.08 21.61
C LYS A 262 2.52 20.33 22.73
N GLU A 263 1.78 19.67 23.59
CA GLU A 263 2.35 18.87 24.70
C GLU A 263 2.63 17.42 24.26
N ASP A 264 2.19 17.01 23.05
CA ASP A 264 2.45 15.67 22.53
C ASP A 264 3.89 15.58 22.00
N GLU A 265 4.56 14.48 22.28
CA GLU A 265 5.95 14.22 21.86
C GLU A 265 6.17 14.33 20.34
N HIS A 266 5.11 14.11 19.54
CA HIS A 266 5.18 14.18 18.07
C HIS A 266 5.02 15.59 17.50
N TYR A 267 4.63 16.58 18.32
CA TYR A 267 4.24 17.89 17.81
C TYR A 267 5.32 18.53 16.94
N GLU A 268 6.56 18.64 17.45
CA GLU A 268 7.65 19.29 16.72
C GLU A 268 8.05 18.53 15.45
N ALA A 269 8.12 17.21 15.51
CA ALA A 269 8.49 16.38 14.37
C ALA A 269 7.43 16.40 13.27
N LEU A 270 6.14 16.32 13.61
CA LEU A 270 5.04 16.38 12.65
C LEU A 270 4.82 17.80 12.12
N LEU A 271 5.11 18.84 12.88
CA LEU A 271 5.15 20.21 12.38
C LEU A 271 6.26 20.39 11.33
N ALA A 272 7.46 19.90 11.60
CA ALA A 272 8.57 19.94 10.65
C ALA A 272 8.24 19.16 9.37
N MET A 273 7.56 18.02 9.50
CA MET A 273 7.04 17.25 8.36
C MET A 273 6.05 18.08 7.53
N GLU A 274 5.07 18.73 8.15
CA GLU A 274 4.12 19.60 7.46
C GLU A 274 4.83 20.71 6.69
N GLU A 275 5.80 21.38 7.31
CA GLU A 275 6.57 22.44 6.65
C GLU A 275 7.38 21.91 5.45
N GLN A 276 7.94 20.70 5.56
CA GLN A 276 8.61 20.06 4.42
C GLN A 276 7.64 19.69 3.31
N LEU A 277 6.47 19.11 3.63
CA LEU A 277 5.44 18.78 2.64
C LEU A 277 4.99 20.01 1.83
N LYS A 278 4.92 21.20 2.45
CA LYS A 278 4.62 22.48 1.78
C LYS A 278 5.68 22.87 0.73
N THR A 279 6.89 22.39 0.87
CA THR A 279 7.98 22.66 -0.11
C THR A 279 7.92 21.75 -1.32
N PHE A 280 7.25 20.62 -1.24
CA PHE A 280 7.17 19.67 -2.34
C PHE A 280 6.34 20.22 -3.50
N ARG A 281 6.72 19.81 -4.71
CA ARG A 281 6.08 20.27 -5.96
C ARG A 281 5.75 19.05 -6.83
N THR A 282 4.60 19.11 -7.47
CA THR A 282 4.20 18.15 -8.50
C THR A 282 5.17 18.18 -9.69
N LEU A 283 5.02 17.27 -10.63
CA LEU A 283 5.80 17.31 -11.89
C LEU A 283 5.52 18.56 -12.71
N ALA A 284 4.34 19.16 -12.57
CA ALA A 284 3.98 20.45 -13.19
C ALA A 284 4.56 21.66 -12.45
N GLY A 285 5.25 21.46 -11.31
CA GLY A 285 5.84 22.55 -10.51
C GLY A 285 4.90 23.21 -9.52
N GLU A 286 3.65 22.70 -9.40
CA GLU A 286 2.64 23.22 -8.49
C GLU A 286 2.79 22.64 -7.08
N PRO A 287 2.40 23.39 -6.03
CA PRO A 287 2.35 22.84 -4.69
C PRO A 287 1.27 21.77 -4.57
N TYR A 288 1.50 20.78 -3.71
CA TYR A 288 0.47 19.79 -3.38
C TYR A 288 -0.65 20.42 -2.52
N ARG A 289 -1.88 19.98 -2.78
CA ARG A 289 -2.98 20.18 -1.84
C ARG A 289 -2.76 19.24 -0.66
N LEU A 290 -2.63 19.81 0.54
CA LEU A 290 -2.39 19.05 1.77
C LEU A 290 -3.70 18.90 2.56
N LEU A 291 -4.03 17.67 2.94
CA LEU A 291 -5.19 17.34 3.77
C LEU A 291 -4.70 16.77 5.11
N ALA A 292 -4.97 17.51 6.19
CA ALA A 292 -4.54 17.12 7.52
C ALA A 292 -5.47 16.05 8.11
N LEU A 293 -4.95 14.85 8.32
CA LEU A 293 -5.58 13.83 9.13
C LEU A 293 -5.30 14.12 10.62
N PRO A 294 -6.27 13.90 11.52
CA PRO A 294 -6.00 14.05 12.95
C PRO A 294 -4.97 13.03 13.40
N MET A 295 -4.15 13.39 14.36
CA MET A 295 -3.37 12.42 15.10
C MET A 295 -4.30 11.65 16.05
N ALA A 296 -4.17 10.32 16.10
CA ALA A 296 -4.85 9.53 17.11
C ALA A 296 -4.39 9.94 18.51
N GLY A 297 -5.33 10.00 19.44
CA GLY A 297 -5.00 10.19 20.86
C GLY A 297 -4.13 9.04 21.35
N LYS A 298 -3.31 9.32 22.36
CA LYS A 298 -2.36 8.37 22.92
C LYS A 298 -3.02 7.05 23.33
N ILE A 299 -2.50 5.95 22.80
CA ILE A 299 -2.84 4.57 23.19
C ILE A 299 -1.58 3.93 23.71
N GLU A 300 -1.63 3.31 24.88
CA GLU A 300 -0.48 2.68 25.52
C GLU A 300 -0.82 1.26 25.93
N GLU A 301 0.17 0.38 25.86
CA GLU A 301 0.16 -0.96 26.43
C GLU A 301 1.51 -1.19 27.12
N ASP A 302 1.48 -1.70 28.34
CA ASP A 302 2.67 -1.96 29.17
C ASP A 302 3.65 -0.77 29.32
N GLY A 303 3.12 0.45 29.25
CA GLY A 303 3.89 1.69 29.39
C GLY A 303 4.52 2.19 28.09
N GLU A 304 4.31 1.50 26.97
CA GLU A 304 4.76 1.90 25.65
C GLU A 304 3.61 2.46 24.81
N ARG A 305 3.86 3.54 24.07
CA ARG A 305 2.88 4.12 23.17
C ARG A 305 2.80 3.30 21.88
N LEU A 306 1.57 2.99 21.46
CA LEU A 306 1.30 2.24 20.23
C LEU A 306 1.12 3.19 19.05
N PRO A 307 1.56 2.80 17.82
CA PRO A 307 1.59 3.67 16.64
C PRO A 307 0.25 3.71 15.91
N ALA A 308 -0.78 4.28 16.53
CA ALA A 308 -2.08 4.50 15.90
C ALA A 308 -2.00 5.67 14.89
N THR A 309 -2.39 5.42 13.66
CA THR A 309 -2.33 6.44 12.59
C THR A 309 -3.43 6.26 11.55
N TYR A 310 -4.16 7.36 11.27
CA TYR A 310 -5.19 7.38 10.23
C TYR A 310 -4.63 7.48 8.81
N ALA A 311 -3.32 7.71 8.65
CA ALA A 311 -2.66 7.62 7.34
C ALA A 311 -2.59 6.17 6.80
N ASN A 312 -2.79 5.17 7.67
CA ASN A 312 -2.66 3.77 7.30
C ASN A 312 -3.96 3.19 6.71
N PHE A 313 -4.57 3.92 5.77
CA PHE A 313 -5.77 3.52 5.04
C PHE A 313 -5.43 2.75 3.76
N LEU A 314 -6.36 1.92 3.29
CA LEU A 314 -6.29 1.15 2.06
C LEU A 314 -7.21 1.77 1.01
N ILE A 315 -6.66 2.01 -0.19
CA ILE A 315 -7.44 2.46 -1.35
C ILE A 315 -7.83 1.24 -2.18
N MET A 316 -9.12 1.04 -2.36
CA MET A 316 -9.71 0.02 -3.24
C MET A 316 -10.45 0.70 -4.40
N ASN A 317 -11.02 -0.08 -5.33
CA ASN A 317 -11.66 0.47 -6.53
C ASN A 317 -12.78 1.49 -6.23
N ASP A 318 -13.62 1.24 -5.23
CA ASP A 318 -14.78 2.06 -4.91
C ASP A 318 -14.94 2.38 -3.41
N VAL A 319 -14.00 1.93 -2.60
CA VAL A 319 -14.01 2.11 -1.15
C VAL A 319 -12.63 2.47 -0.62
N ILE A 320 -12.61 3.29 0.42
CA ILE A 320 -11.45 3.49 1.28
C ILE A 320 -11.74 2.78 2.59
N LEU A 321 -10.93 1.79 2.92
CA LEU A 321 -10.93 1.21 4.27
C LEU A 321 -9.92 1.99 5.10
N TYR A 322 -10.34 2.49 6.26
CA TYR A 322 -9.42 3.21 7.13
C TYR A 322 -9.46 2.68 8.56
N PRO A 323 -8.32 2.71 9.28
CA PRO A 323 -8.27 2.23 10.63
C PRO A 323 -9.02 3.17 11.58
N THR A 324 -9.80 2.61 12.50
CA THR A 324 -10.37 3.30 13.65
C THR A 324 -9.78 2.75 14.92
N TYR A 325 -9.79 3.57 15.98
CA TYR A 325 -9.10 3.24 17.23
C TYR A 325 -9.99 3.45 18.46
N ASN A 326 -11.33 3.33 18.29
CA ASN A 326 -12.32 3.60 19.33
C ASN A 326 -12.18 5.03 19.93
N GLN A 327 -11.94 5.99 19.07
CA GLN A 327 -11.84 7.41 19.38
C GLN A 327 -12.88 8.16 18.53
N PRO A 328 -14.18 8.19 18.92
CA PRO A 328 -15.27 8.59 18.02
C PRO A 328 -15.07 9.94 17.33
N ALA A 329 -14.52 10.95 18.02
CA ALA A 329 -14.27 12.27 17.45
C ALA A 329 -13.16 12.24 16.40
N ASN A 330 -12.02 11.57 16.70
CA ASN A 330 -10.91 11.43 15.78
C ASN A 330 -11.25 10.50 14.61
N ASP A 331 -11.89 9.36 14.88
CA ASP A 331 -12.32 8.41 13.86
C ASP A 331 -13.24 9.09 12.85
N LYS A 332 -14.22 9.88 13.33
CA LYS A 332 -15.13 10.66 12.48
C LYS A 332 -14.38 11.71 11.66
N LYS A 333 -13.52 12.50 12.29
CA LYS A 333 -12.73 13.54 11.61
C LYS A 333 -11.83 12.95 10.51
N ALA A 334 -11.18 11.83 10.78
CA ALA A 334 -10.38 11.11 9.78
C ALA A 334 -11.23 10.67 8.59
N GLY A 335 -12.40 10.07 8.83
CA GLY A 335 -13.35 9.69 7.78
C GLY A 335 -13.81 10.86 6.94
N GLU A 336 -14.09 12.02 7.54
CA GLU A 336 -14.48 13.25 6.84
C GLU A 336 -13.36 13.78 5.94
N VAL A 337 -12.11 13.76 6.40
CA VAL A 337 -10.94 14.15 5.59
C VAL A 337 -10.75 13.20 4.41
N LEU A 338 -10.87 11.90 4.63
CA LEU A 338 -10.78 10.90 3.56
C LEU A 338 -11.92 11.03 2.55
N GLN A 339 -13.13 11.39 2.98
CA GLN A 339 -14.24 11.68 2.06
C GLN A 339 -13.97 12.91 1.18
N GLN A 340 -13.25 13.91 1.69
CA GLN A 340 -12.80 15.06 0.88
C GLN A 340 -11.72 14.64 -0.12
N ALA A 341 -10.82 13.74 0.28
CA ALA A 341 -9.76 13.23 -0.59
C ALA A 341 -10.30 12.32 -1.71
N PHE A 342 -11.32 11.53 -1.41
CA PHE A 342 -11.92 10.52 -2.29
C PHE A 342 -13.44 10.70 -2.39
N PRO A 343 -13.91 11.75 -3.10
CA PRO A 343 -15.34 12.10 -3.10
C PRO A 343 -16.26 11.03 -3.68
N SER A 344 -15.74 10.19 -4.57
CA SER A 344 -16.50 9.12 -5.24
C SER A 344 -16.44 7.76 -4.52
N HIS A 345 -15.61 7.63 -3.49
CA HIS A 345 -15.45 6.38 -2.75
C HIS A 345 -16.35 6.35 -1.52
N GLN A 346 -16.78 5.16 -1.16
CA GLN A 346 -17.34 4.89 0.15
C GLN A 346 -16.21 4.87 1.19
N ILE A 347 -16.40 5.49 2.35
CA ILE A 347 -15.42 5.52 3.42
C ILE A 347 -15.89 4.59 4.54
N ILE A 348 -15.13 3.55 4.84
CA ILE A 348 -15.49 2.53 5.83
C ILE A 348 -14.37 2.39 6.86
N GLY A 349 -14.72 2.56 8.15
CA GLY A 349 -13.82 2.35 9.27
C GLY A 349 -13.75 0.90 9.69
N ILE A 350 -12.56 0.43 10.01
CA ILE A 350 -12.28 -0.89 10.60
C ILE A 350 -11.56 -0.67 11.93
N ASP A 351 -12.05 -1.27 13.02
CA ASP A 351 -11.36 -1.22 14.30
C ASP A 351 -10.04 -1.99 14.22
N CYS A 352 -8.93 -1.26 14.27
CA CYS A 352 -7.58 -1.79 14.15
C CYS A 352 -6.78 -1.73 15.46
N ARG A 353 -7.44 -1.58 16.61
CA ARG A 353 -6.76 -1.60 17.91
C ARG A 353 -5.98 -2.90 18.15
N ALA A 354 -6.44 -4.03 17.60
CA ALA A 354 -5.70 -5.28 17.67
C ALA A 354 -4.36 -5.18 16.92
N LEU A 355 -4.34 -4.56 15.74
CA LEU A 355 -3.14 -4.51 14.88
C LEU A 355 -2.02 -3.67 15.47
N ILE A 356 -2.33 -2.53 16.07
CA ILE A 356 -1.31 -1.63 16.63
C ILE A 356 -0.55 -2.24 17.82
N LYS A 357 -1.06 -3.28 18.45
CA LYS A 357 -0.36 -4.02 19.51
C LYS A 357 0.91 -4.71 18.99
N GLN A 358 0.98 -5.00 17.71
CA GLN A 358 2.18 -5.48 16.99
C GLN A 358 2.75 -4.40 16.06
N HIS A 359 2.54 -3.12 16.41
CA HIS A 359 3.20 -1.94 15.82
C HIS A 359 2.84 -1.61 14.37
N GLY A 360 1.80 -2.21 13.78
CA GLY A 360 1.27 -1.90 12.46
C GLY A 360 -0.22 -1.60 12.47
N SER A 361 -0.82 -1.34 11.30
CA SER A 361 -2.24 -1.08 11.17
C SER A 361 -2.81 -1.65 9.85
N LEU A 362 -3.92 -1.11 9.35
CA LEU A 362 -4.71 -1.67 8.26
C LEU A 362 -3.95 -1.82 6.94
N HIS A 363 -3.27 -0.77 6.51
CA HIS A 363 -2.50 -0.78 5.24
C HIS A 363 -1.35 -1.77 5.32
N CYS A 364 -0.71 -1.86 6.47
CA CYS A 364 0.44 -2.74 6.71
C CYS A 364 0.12 -4.23 6.48
N VAL A 365 -1.11 -4.66 6.72
CA VAL A 365 -1.52 -6.07 6.53
C VAL A 365 -2.08 -6.37 5.14
N THR A 366 -2.15 -5.38 4.25
CA THR A 366 -2.76 -5.50 2.93
C THR A 366 -1.79 -5.19 1.81
N MET A 367 -1.91 -5.89 0.66
CA MET A 367 -1.23 -5.53 -0.57
C MET A 367 -2.21 -5.60 -1.74
N GLN A 368 -2.38 -4.49 -2.45
CA GLN A 368 -3.21 -4.43 -3.65
C GLN A 368 -2.48 -4.96 -4.87
N TYR A 369 -3.24 -5.55 -5.78
CA TYR A 369 -2.74 -5.98 -7.08
C TYR A 369 -3.60 -5.43 -8.23
N PRO A 370 -2.98 -4.89 -9.30
CA PRO A 370 -3.69 -4.41 -10.47
C PRO A 370 -4.56 -5.48 -11.15
N LEU A 371 -5.45 -5.05 -12.06
CA LEU A 371 -6.30 -5.96 -12.83
C LEU A 371 -5.50 -7.08 -13.49
N GLY A 372 -6.02 -8.30 -13.43
CA GLY A 372 -5.45 -9.48 -14.06
C GLY A 372 -4.31 -10.15 -13.28
N VAL A 373 -3.90 -9.62 -12.13
CA VAL A 373 -2.81 -10.18 -11.31
C VAL A 373 -3.30 -11.31 -10.41
N ILE A 374 -4.34 -11.11 -9.61
CA ILE A 374 -4.91 -12.22 -8.84
C ILE A 374 -5.70 -13.12 -9.79
N LYS A 375 -5.50 -14.43 -9.67
CA LYS A 375 -6.20 -15.42 -10.48
C LYS A 375 -7.70 -15.39 -10.23
N GLU A 376 -8.52 -15.23 -11.27
CA GLU A 376 -9.97 -15.14 -11.14
C GLU A 376 -10.62 -16.51 -10.84
N SER A 377 -10.20 -17.58 -11.47
CA SER A 377 -10.67 -18.98 -11.22
C SER A 377 -9.78 -19.97 -11.96
#